data_6472c4d052f86855d82dbcd7b16a7add
#
_entry.id   6472c4d052f86855d82dbcd7b16a7add
#
_cell.length_a   1.000
_cell.length_b   1.000
_cell.length_c   1.000
_cell.angle_alpha   90.00
_cell.angle_beta   90.00
_cell.angle_gamma   90.00
#
_symmetry.space_group_name_H-M   'P 1'
#
loop_
_entity.id
_entity.type
_entity.pdbx_description
1 polymer ?
#
loop_
_entity_poly.entity_id
_entity_poly.type
_entity_poly.pdbx_seq_one_letter_code
_entity_poly.pdbx_strand_id
1 'polypeptide(L)'
;GYASADLKRNATELAIKSDSLEIALQQNEAYISSIRKALLGEVEIHKFNKDSLIGEEQLLQDIDVRPTEEELKLREKVAKEDKFNLFDMAKAKVSIVLFPPVHGIITSKFNVQEKHYAIDVAVAKNTPIKAAYSGNVIFAEWTPTNGNVIILRHAYGYISVYKHAASLTKEQGDIVKTGEVIAMAGPGVSESSAIQLHFELWKDGHPIDPSKFIVFE
;
A
#
# COMPACT_ATOMS: atom_id res chain seq x y z
N GLY A 1 -22.13 -25.48 -25.57
CA GLY A 1 -20.78 -25.11 -26.07
C GLY A 1 -20.10 -23.97 -25.28
N TYR A 2 -20.89 -23.04 -24.73
CA TYR A 2 -20.32 -21.85 -24.00
C TYR A 2 -19.77 -22.21 -22.63
N ALA A 3 -20.42 -23.11 -21.89
CA ALA A 3 -19.96 -23.53 -20.56
C ALA A 3 -18.54 -24.17 -20.56
N SER A 4 -18.10 -24.77 -21.68
CA SER A 4 -16.79 -25.37 -21.77
C SER A 4 -15.66 -24.35 -22.01
N ALA A 5 -15.96 -23.19 -22.60
CA ALA A 5 -14.99 -22.12 -22.83
C ALA A 5 -14.66 -21.37 -21.54
N ASP A 6 -15.70 -21.06 -20.74
CA ASP A 6 -15.54 -20.42 -19.43
C ASP A 6 -14.79 -21.33 -18.44
N LEU A 7 -15.08 -22.62 -18.44
CA LEU A 7 -14.36 -23.60 -17.62
C LEU A 7 -12.87 -23.67 -18.01
N LYS A 8 -12.55 -23.66 -19.30
CA LYS A 8 -11.16 -23.63 -19.76
C LYS A 8 -10.45 -22.35 -19.37
N ARG A 9 -11.12 -21.20 -19.52
CA ARG A 9 -10.57 -19.90 -19.13
C ARG A 9 -10.28 -19.84 -17.63
N ASN A 10 -11.23 -20.25 -16.80
CA ASN A 10 -11.06 -20.29 -15.35
C ASN A 10 -9.96 -21.29 -14.94
N ALA A 11 -9.85 -22.43 -15.59
CA ALA A 11 -8.78 -23.40 -15.33
C ALA A 11 -7.40 -22.82 -15.68
N THR A 12 -7.29 -22.11 -16.81
CA THR A 12 -6.03 -21.44 -17.20
C THR A 12 -5.67 -20.32 -16.23
N GLU A 13 -6.64 -19.51 -15.82
CA GLU A 13 -6.42 -18.45 -14.83
C GLU A 13 -6.00 -18.99 -13.46
N LEU A 14 -6.61 -20.08 -13.01
CA LEU A 14 -6.23 -20.78 -11.78
C LEU A 14 -4.81 -21.38 -11.89
N ALA A 15 -4.45 -21.95 -13.02
CA ALA A 15 -3.10 -22.48 -13.25
C ALA A 15 -2.05 -21.36 -13.16
N ILE A 16 -2.28 -20.23 -13.85
CA ILE A 16 -1.37 -19.06 -13.79
C ILE A 16 -1.24 -18.53 -12.37
N LYS A 17 -2.35 -18.43 -11.62
CA LYS A 17 -2.32 -18.02 -10.21
C LYS A 17 -1.56 -19.01 -9.33
N SER A 18 -1.73 -20.30 -9.56
CA SER A 18 -1.00 -21.37 -8.85
C SER A 18 0.50 -21.25 -9.08
N ASP A 19 0.93 -21.12 -10.35
CA ASP A 19 2.35 -20.97 -10.70
C ASP A 19 2.96 -19.71 -10.09
N SER A 20 2.22 -18.58 -10.09
CA SER A 20 2.69 -17.34 -9.50
C SER A 20 2.81 -17.42 -7.97
N LEU A 21 1.91 -18.16 -7.31
CA LEU A 21 1.98 -18.42 -5.87
C LEU A 21 3.15 -19.34 -5.53
N GLU A 22 3.41 -20.35 -6.36
CA GLU A 22 4.55 -21.26 -6.17
C GLU A 22 5.88 -20.51 -6.27
N ILE A 23 6.04 -19.63 -7.27
CA ILE A 23 7.22 -18.78 -7.43
C ILE A 23 7.38 -17.85 -6.21
N ALA A 24 6.31 -17.23 -5.75
CA ALA A 24 6.34 -16.35 -4.58
C ALA A 24 6.71 -17.12 -3.30
N LEU A 25 6.23 -18.36 -3.15
CA LEU A 25 6.57 -19.22 -2.03
C LEU A 25 8.06 -19.59 -2.05
N GLN A 26 8.59 -20.02 -3.20
CA GLN A 26 10.00 -20.32 -3.36
C GLN A 26 10.91 -19.12 -3.05
N GLN A 27 10.51 -17.91 -3.50
CA GLN A 27 11.24 -16.69 -3.17
C GLN A 27 11.25 -16.39 -1.67
N ASN A 28 10.10 -16.57 -1.00
CA ASN A 28 10.00 -16.41 0.45
C ASN A 28 10.85 -17.44 1.21
N GLU A 29 10.84 -18.68 0.79
CA GLU A 29 11.66 -19.74 1.40
C GLU A 29 13.17 -19.45 1.23
N ALA A 30 13.59 -19.00 0.06
CA ALA A 30 14.96 -18.57 -0.20
C ALA A 30 15.36 -17.39 0.68
N TYR A 31 14.46 -16.41 0.85
CA TYR A 31 14.66 -15.26 1.71
C TYR A 31 14.79 -15.66 3.20
N ILE A 32 13.88 -16.50 3.70
CA ILE A 32 13.93 -17.00 5.08
C ILE A 32 15.20 -17.83 5.30
N SER A 33 15.59 -18.66 4.33
CA SER A 33 16.85 -19.42 4.38
C SER A 33 18.06 -18.51 4.47
N SER A 34 18.11 -17.42 3.71
CA SER A 34 19.19 -16.44 3.73
C SER A 34 19.29 -15.72 5.09
N ILE A 35 18.14 -15.34 5.67
CA ILE A 35 18.08 -14.74 7.01
C ILE A 35 18.57 -15.74 8.07
N ARG A 36 18.12 -17.00 7.97
CA ARG A 36 18.54 -18.04 8.91
C ARG A 36 20.04 -18.25 8.86
N LYS A 37 20.64 -18.34 7.67
CA LYS A 37 22.11 -18.43 7.51
C LYS A 37 22.83 -17.22 8.09
N ALA A 38 22.31 -16.01 7.88
CA ALA A 38 22.88 -14.79 8.44
C ALA A 38 22.83 -14.78 9.98
N LEU A 39 21.70 -15.21 10.57
CA LEU A 39 21.53 -15.27 12.03
C LEU A 39 22.38 -16.36 12.69
N LEU A 40 22.59 -17.49 12.01
CA LEU A 40 23.42 -18.59 12.50
C LEU A 40 24.92 -18.36 12.28
N GLY A 41 25.31 -17.28 11.61
CA GLY A 41 26.72 -16.99 11.29
C GLY A 41 27.31 -17.90 10.23
N GLU A 42 26.48 -18.66 9.50
CA GLU A 42 26.88 -19.56 8.41
C GLU A 42 27.11 -18.82 7.08
N VAL A 43 27.21 -17.50 7.13
CA VAL A 43 27.54 -16.70 5.95
C VAL A 43 29.03 -16.80 5.70
N GLU A 44 29.42 -17.66 4.79
CA GLU A 44 30.75 -17.55 4.19
C GLU A 44 30.82 -16.17 3.51
N ILE A 45 31.67 -15.31 4.07
CA ILE A 45 32.01 -14.03 3.44
C ILE A 45 32.82 -14.41 2.18
N HIS A 46 32.14 -14.62 1.08
CA HIS A 46 32.80 -14.62 -0.21
C HIS A 46 33.35 -13.22 -0.41
N LYS A 47 34.68 -13.10 -0.21
CA LYS A 47 35.38 -11.91 -0.65
C LYS A 47 35.07 -11.75 -2.13
N PHE A 48 34.30 -10.74 -2.44
CA PHE A 48 34.02 -10.33 -3.81
C PHE A 48 35.36 -10.07 -4.48
N ASN A 49 35.84 -11.03 -5.24
CA ASN A 49 37.02 -10.86 -6.06
C ASN A 49 36.57 -10.06 -7.28
N LYS A 50 36.99 -8.83 -7.39
CA LYS A 50 36.68 -7.93 -8.51
C LYS A 50 37.02 -8.54 -9.88
N ASP A 51 37.92 -9.53 -9.88
CA ASP A 51 38.40 -10.23 -11.07
C ASP A 51 37.38 -11.31 -11.58
N SER A 52 36.38 -11.69 -10.76
CA SER A 52 35.31 -12.61 -11.18
C SER A 52 34.26 -11.94 -12.09
N LEU A 53 34.17 -10.62 -12.07
CA LEU A 53 33.19 -9.90 -12.93
C LEU A 53 33.63 -9.83 -14.40
N ILE A 54 34.94 -10.05 -14.67
CA ILE A 54 35.49 -10.02 -16.05
C ILE A 54 35.15 -11.30 -16.82
N GLY A 55 34.90 -12.42 -16.11
CA GLY A 55 34.54 -13.71 -16.73
C GLY A 55 33.08 -13.79 -17.21
N GLU A 56 32.18 -13.02 -16.61
CA GLU A 56 30.76 -13.00 -17.02
C GLU A 56 30.48 -12.11 -18.23
N GLU A 57 31.29 -11.08 -18.46
CA GLU A 57 31.18 -10.26 -19.68
C GLU A 57 31.51 -11.04 -20.97
N GLN A 58 32.34 -12.07 -20.91
CA GLN A 58 32.64 -12.91 -22.08
C GLN A 58 31.55 -13.95 -22.38
N LEU A 59 30.79 -14.36 -21.37
CA LEU A 59 29.63 -15.27 -21.56
C LEU A 59 28.39 -14.55 -22.11
N LEU A 60 28.31 -13.22 -21.96
CA LEU A 60 27.20 -12.42 -22.47
C LEU A 60 27.39 -12.02 -23.95
N GLN A 61 28.59 -12.19 -24.52
CA GLN A 61 28.86 -11.82 -25.93
C GLN A 61 28.29 -12.81 -26.94
N ASP A 62 27.93 -14.03 -26.53
CA ASP A 62 27.38 -15.05 -27.44
C ASP A 62 25.86 -15.25 -27.33
N ILE A 63 25.18 -14.45 -26.49
CA ILE A 63 23.72 -14.44 -26.41
C ILE A 63 23.20 -13.49 -27.50
N ASP A 64 22.65 -14.04 -28.56
CA ASP A 64 21.95 -13.23 -29.58
C ASP A 64 20.66 -12.66 -28.99
N VAL A 65 20.79 -11.44 -28.45
CA VAL A 65 19.66 -10.69 -27.84
C VAL A 65 18.78 -10.04 -28.91
N ARG A 66 18.96 -10.35 -30.18
CA ARG A 66 18.06 -9.83 -31.22
C ARG A 66 16.70 -10.48 -31.09
N PRO A 67 15.63 -9.70 -31.07
CA PRO A 67 14.28 -10.24 -30.97
C PRO A 67 13.99 -11.18 -32.15
N THR A 68 13.41 -12.32 -31.85
CA THR A 68 12.98 -13.27 -32.90
C THR A 68 11.87 -12.66 -33.74
N GLU A 69 11.69 -13.19 -34.97
CA GLU A 69 10.58 -12.72 -35.83
C GLU A 69 9.21 -12.85 -35.16
N GLU A 70 9.03 -13.86 -34.32
CA GLU A 70 7.80 -14.10 -33.58
C GLU A 70 7.60 -13.04 -32.50
N GLU A 71 8.67 -12.64 -31.82
CA GLU A 71 8.66 -11.57 -30.83
C GLU A 71 8.38 -10.21 -31.48
N LEU A 72 8.95 -9.95 -32.65
CA LEU A 72 8.67 -8.71 -33.40
C LEU A 72 7.22 -8.66 -33.87
N LYS A 73 6.65 -9.77 -34.33
CA LYS A 73 5.22 -9.88 -34.67
C LYS A 73 4.32 -9.67 -33.46
N LEU A 74 4.70 -10.21 -32.31
CA LEU A 74 3.96 -10.02 -31.07
C LEU A 74 4.00 -8.56 -30.61
N ARG A 75 5.17 -7.92 -30.65
CA ARG A 75 5.33 -6.47 -30.35
C ARG A 75 4.51 -5.61 -31.28
N GLU A 76 4.48 -5.92 -32.58
CA GLU A 76 3.67 -5.19 -33.56
C GLU A 76 2.17 -5.37 -33.28
N LYS A 77 1.74 -6.60 -32.90
CA LYS A 77 0.35 -6.86 -32.54
C LYS A 77 -0.06 -6.11 -31.29
N VAL A 78 0.77 -6.15 -30.23
CA VAL A 78 0.54 -5.41 -29.00
C VAL A 78 0.51 -3.90 -29.26
N ALA A 79 1.45 -3.36 -30.05
CA ALA A 79 1.46 -1.95 -30.41
C ALA A 79 0.24 -1.51 -31.23
N LYS A 80 -0.35 -2.42 -32.02
CA LYS A 80 -1.63 -2.17 -32.72
C LYS A 80 -2.81 -2.18 -31.73
N GLU A 81 -2.83 -3.14 -30.82
CA GLU A 81 -3.86 -3.23 -29.78
C GLU A 81 -3.83 -2.01 -28.84
N ASP A 82 -2.64 -1.55 -28.45
CA ASP A 82 -2.45 -0.36 -27.63
C ASP A 82 -2.89 0.94 -28.33
N LYS A 83 -2.72 1.03 -29.65
CA LYS A 83 -3.24 2.19 -30.42
C LYS A 83 -4.76 2.30 -30.38
N PHE A 84 -5.47 1.19 -30.20
CA PHE A 84 -6.93 1.15 -30.08
C PHE A 84 -7.40 1.14 -28.64
N ASN A 85 -6.49 1.04 -27.67
CA ASN A 85 -6.78 1.08 -26.26
C ASN A 85 -6.94 2.52 -25.77
N LEU A 86 -8.02 3.16 -26.19
CA LEU A 86 -8.39 4.51 -25.77
C LEU A 86 -8.64 4.65 -24.26
N PHE A 87 -8.62 3.53 -23.52
CA PHE A 87 -8.92 3.50 -22.09
C PHE A 87 -7.69 3.74 -21.19
N ASP A 88 -6.46 3.56 -21.68
CA ASP A 88 -5.25 3.84 -20.87
C ASP A 88 -5.01 5.34 -20.65
N MET A 89 -5.54 6.19 -21.52
CA MET A 89 -5.54 7.65 -21.35
C MET A 89 -6.75 8.17 -20.58
N ALA A 90 -7.80 7.38 -20.49
CA ALA A 90 -8.96 7.64 -19.65
C ALA A 90 -8.74 7.01 -18.25
N LYS A 91 -7.69 7.40 -17.54
CA LYS A 91 -7.75 7.36 -16.08
C LYS A 91 -8.91 8.27 -15.72
N ALA A 92 -10.09 7.65 -15.56
CA ALA A 92 -11.23 8.35 -15.02
C ALA A 92 -10.70 9.08 -13.79
N LYS A 93 -10.82 10.40 -13.78
CA LYS A 93 -10.52 11.21 -12.61
C LYS A 93 -11.58 10.83 -11.58
N VAL A 94 -11.35 9.68 -10.92
CA VAL A 94 -12.26 9.18 -9.89
C VAL A 94 -12.15 10.17 -8.75
N SER A 95 -13.11 11.07 -8.69
CA SER A 95 -13.27 11.98 -7.56
C SER A 95 -13.80 11.15 -6.40
N ILE A 96 -12.90 10.71 -5.53
CA ILE A 96 -13.29 10.10 -4.26
C ILE A 96 -13.86 11.19 -3.37
N VAL A 97 -15.07 10.98 -2.87
CA VAL A 97 -15.65 11.77 -1.79
C VAL A 97 -15.27 11.11 -0.48
N LEU A 98 -14.42 11.78 0.28
CA LEU A 98 -13.97 11.31 1.58
C LEU A 98 -14.90 11.85 2.67
N PHE A 99 -15.19 11.00 3.65
CA PHE A 99 -15.98 11.35 4.83
C PHE A 99 -15.09 11.96 5.91
N PRO A 100 -15.50 13.03 6.62
CA PRO A 100 -14.73 13.57 7.72
C PRO A 100 -14.59 12.54 8.85
N PRO A 101 -13.36 12.23 9.28
CA PRO A 101 -13.15 11.26 10.35
C PRO A 101 -13.66 11.76 11.70
N VAL A 102 -13.58 13.07 11.92
CA VAL A 102 -14.12 13.80 13.07
C VAL A 102 -14.54 15.20 12.64
N HIS A 103 -15.39 15.84 13.42
CA HIS A 103 -15.64 17.28 13.36
C HIS A 103 -15.01 17.96 14.57
N GLY A 104 -14.29 19.07 14.37
CA GLY A 104 -13.60 19.77 15.41
C GLY A 104 -12.75 20.93 14.90
N ILE A 105 -12.00 21.55 15.77
CA ILE A 105 -11.17 22.71 15.45
C ILE A 105 -9.80 22.22 14.96
N ILE A 106 -9.39 22.67 13.78
CA ILE A 106 -8.04 22.38 13.26
C ILE A 106 -7.01 23.14 14.08
N THR A 107 -6.13 22.41 14.77
CA THR A 107 -5.05 22.97 15.59
C THR A 107 -3.73 23.05 14.84
N SER A 108 -3.48 22.13 13.91
CA SER A 108 -2.30 22.11 13.04
C SER A 108 -2.67 21.71 11.63
N LYS A 109 -2.11 22.40 10.65
CA LYS A 109 -2.37 22.16 9.21
C LYS A 109 -1.26 21.36 8.58
N PHE A 110 -1.57 20.74 7.45
CA PHE A 110 -0.60 20.09 6.59
C PHE A 110 0.49 21.06 6.14
N ASN A 111 1.77 20.74 6.43
CA ASN A 111 2.92 21.56 6.07
C ASN A 111 4.14 20.70 5.72
N VAL A 112 4.46 20.62 4.45
CA VAL A 112 5.61 19.82 3.95
C VAL A 112 6.94 20.39 4.43
N GLN A 113 7.06 21.71 4.60
CA GLN A 113 8.32 22.36 5.02
C GLN A 113 8.67 22.02 6.48
N GLU A 114 7.64 21.91 7.32
CA GLU A 114 7.77 21.49 8.71
C GLU A 114 7.70 19.97 8.91
N LYS A 115 7.62 19.21 7.80
CA LYS A 115 7.45 17.76 7.81
C LYS A 115 6.20 17.28 8.55
N HIS A 116 5.19 18.14 8.66
CA HIS A 116 3.89 17.81 9.23
C HIS A 116 2.94 17.37 8.10
N TYR A 117 2.83 16.06 7.91
CA TYR A 117 2.06 15.44 6.80
C TYR A 117 0.61 15.11 7.18
N ALA A 118 0.07 15.84 8.15
CA ALA A 118 -1.23 15.58 8.75
C ALA A 118 -2.05 16.84 8.94
N ILE A 119 -3.29 16.64 9.35
CA ILE A 119 -4.11 17.67 10.01
C ILE A 119 -4.37 17.19 11.43
N ASP A 120 -4.11 18.06 12.42
CA ASP A 120 -4.50 17.83 13.80
C ASP A 120 -5.82 18.51 14.08
N VAL A 121 -6.78 17.77 14.61
CA VAL A 121 -8.13 18.24 14.91
C VAL A 121 -8.40 18.06 16.39
N ALA A 122 -8.61 19.15 17.13
CA ALA A 122 -9.03 19.11 18.52
C ALA A 122 -10.48 18.65 18.62
N VAL A 123 -10.73 17.68 19.47
CA VAL A 123 -12.05 17.06 19.65
C VAL A 123 -12.33 16.81 21.14
N ALA A 124 -13.60 16.59 21.49
CA ALA A 124 -13.97 16.21 22.85
C ALA A 124 -13.54 14.76 23.15
N LYS A 125 -13.36 14.46 24.43
CA LYS A 125 -13.14 13.09 24.90
C LYS A 125 -14.30 12.18 24.47
N ASN A 126 -13.96 10.95 24.07
CA ASN A 126 -14.91 9.95 23.58
C ASN A 126 -15.63 10.34 22.27
N THR A 127 -15.11 11.31 21.52
CA THR A 127 -15.60 11.54 20.15
C THR A 127 -15.29 10.31 19.28
N PRO A 128 -16.27 9.77 18.56
CA PRO A 128 -16.04 8.64 17.66
C PRO A 128 -15.21 9.10 16.45
N ILE A 129 -14.12 8.37 16.19
CA ILE A 129 -13.29 8.52 15.00
C ILE A 129 -13.82 7.56 13.95
N LYS A 130 -14.13 8.10 12.75
CA LYS A 130 -14.78 7.37 11.67
C LYS A 130 -13.84 7.15 10.49
N ALA A 131 -14.04 6.06 9.76
CA ALA A 131 -13.31 5.78 8.54
C ALA A 131 -13.63 6.81 7.45
N ALA A 132 -12.61 7.46 6.89
CA ALA A 132 -12.77 8.45 5.84
C ALA A 132 -13.31 7.84 4.54
N TYR A 133 -13.04 6.58 4.29
CA TYR A 133 -13.56 5.82 3.16
C TYR A 133 -13.60 4.33 3.50
N SER A 134 -14.37 3.55 2.72
CA SER A 134 -14.38 2.10 2.85
C SER A 134 -13.02 1.50 2.52
N GLY A 135 -12.62 0.45 3.25
CA GLY A 135 -11.32 -0.16 3.05
C GLY A 135 -11.02 -1.27 4.05
N ASN A 136 -9.77 -1.68 4.07
CA ASN A 136 -9.26 -2.72 4.97
C ASN A 136 -8.32 -2.09 5.98
N VAL A 137 -8.41 -2.54 7.24
CA VAL A 137 -7.46 -2.19 8.30
C VAL A 137 -6.14 -2.93 8.02
N ILE A 138 -5.07 -2.18 7.74
CA ILE A 138 -3.75 -2.78 7.50
C ILE A 138 -2.84 -2.70 8.73
N PHE A 139 -3.20 -1.86 9.72
CA PHE A 139 -2.51 -1.75 11.00
C PHE A 139 -3.49 -1.24 12.06
N ALA A 140 -3.47 -1.81 13.27
CA ALA A 140 -4.32 -1.39 14.40
C ALA A 140 -3.63 -1.78 15.71
N GLU A 141 -2.70 -0.95 16.19
CA GLU A 141 -1.88 -1.24 17.36
C GLU A 141 -1.58 0.02 18.17
N TRP A 142 -1.19 -0.18 19.43
CA TRP A 142 -0.66 0.87 20.28
C TRP A 142 0.84 1.06 20.05
N THR A 143 1.28 2.31 19.97
CA THR A 143 2.69 2.67 19.82
C THR A 143 3.11 3.66 20.92
N PRO A 144 4.36 3.59 21.42
CA PRO A 144 4.82 4.48 22.50
C PRO A 144 4.79 5.97 22.14
N THR A 145 4.96 6.31 20.89
CA THR A 145 5.05 7.71 20.42
C THR A 145 3.72 8.30 19.98
N ASN A 146 2.83 7.45 19.40
CA ASN A 146 1.59 7.94 18.79
C ASN A 146 0.31 7.42 19.46
N GLY A 147 0.44 6.67 20.57
CA GLY A 147 -0.71 6.01 21.20
C GLY A 147 -1.33 4.95 20.30
N ASN A 148 -2.63 4.77 20.37
CA ASN A 148 -3.32 3.87 19.45
C ASN A 148 -3.33 4.47 18.04
N VAL A 149 -2.89 3.66 17.08
CA VAL A 149 -2.80 4.00 15.65
C VAL A 149 -3.62 3.01 14.86
N ILE A 150 -4.44 3.50 13.93
CA ILE A 150 -5.11 2.66 12.94
C ILE A 150 -4.81 3.21 11.54
N ILE A 151 -4.51 2.31 10.61
CA ILE A 151 -4.21 2.63 9.22
C ILE A 151 -5.16 1.83 8.33
N LEU A 152 -5.82 2.54 7.43
CA LEU A 152 -6.74 1.96 6.46
C LEU A 152 -6.17 2.05 5.06
N ARG A 153 -6.27 0.97 4.32
CA ARG A 153 -6.03 0.93 2.88
C ARG A 153 -7.36 0.98 2.16
N HIS A 154 -7.49 1.93 1.27
CA HIS A 154 -8.69 2.18 0.46
C HIS A 154 -8.48 1.81 -1.01
N ALA A 155 -9.56 1.85 -1.78
CA ALA A 155 -9.48 1.75 -3.23
C ALA A 155 -8.64 2.89 -3.85
N TYR A 156 -8.22 2.70 -5.09
CA TYR A 156 -7.51 3.70 -5.89
C TYR A 156 -6.19 4.21 -5.28
N GLY A 157 -5.50 3.40 -4.45
CA GLY A 157 -4.19 3.73 -3.88
C GLY A 157 -4.21 4.78 -2.76
N TYR A 158 -5.39 5.02 -2.13
CA TYR A 158 -5.47 5.87 -0.96
C TYR A 158 -5.17 5.08 0.32
N ILE A 159 -4.50 5.75 1.26
CA ILE A 159 -4.28 5.27 2.63
C ILE A 159 -4.63 6.41 3.58
N SER A 160 -5.35 6.11 4.65
CA SER A 160 -5.61 7.04 5.75
C SER A 160 -4.99 6.54 7.05
N VAL A 161 -4.41 7.44 7.83
CA VAL A 161 -3.74 7.14 9.08
C VAL A 161 -4.39 7.98 10.18
N TYR A 162 -4.72 7.32 11.29
CA TYR A 162 -5.36 7.92 12.46
C TYR A 162 -4.49 7.64 13.67
N LYS A 163 -3.97 8.68 14.32
CA LYS A 163 -3.10 8.56 15.51
C LYS A 163 -3.71 9.25 16.71
N HIS A 164 -3.17 8.95 17.88
CA HIS A 164 -3.55 9.50 19.17
C HIS A 164 -4.96 9.12 19.63
N ALA A 165 -5.50 7.99 19.14
CA ALA A 165 -6.76 7.47 19.65
C ALA A 165 -6.61 6.92 21.08
N ALA A 166 -7.68 7.00 21.87
CA ALA A 166 -7.74 6.40 23.21
C ALA A 166 -7.94 4.89 23.13
N SER A 167 -8.78 4.44 22.22
CA SER A 167 -9.06 3.03 21.99
C SER A 167 -9.40 2.76 20.54
N LEU A 168 -9.12 1.53 20.10
CA LEU A 168 -9.49 1.03 18.78
C LEU A 168 -10.74 0.16 18.92
N THR A 169 -11.61 0.19 17.91
CA THR A 169 -12.82 -0.64 17.80
C THR A 169 -12.71 -1.66 16.67
N LYS A 170 -11.58 -1.65 15.98
CA LYS A 170 -11.27 -2.53 14.84
C LYS A 170 -9.88 -3.10 15.00
N GLU A 171 -9.67 -4.28 14.41
CA GLU A 171 -8.42 -5.02 14.40
C GLU A 171 -7.83 -5.08 13.00
N GLN A 172 -6.54 -5.42 12.90
CA GLN A 172 -5.88 -5.61 11.62
C GLN A 172 -6.56 -6.75 10.83
N GLY A 173 -6.86 -6.50 9.56
CA GLY A 173 -7.57 -7.41 8.68
C GLY A 173 -9.07 -7.11 8.54
N ASP A 174 -9.65 -6.31 9.43
CA ASP A 174 -11.06 -5.93 9.34
C ASP A 174 -11.37 -5.12 8.09
N ILE A 175 -12.59 -5.30 7.59
CA ILE A 175 -13.16 -4.49 6.51
C ILE A 175 -14.07 -3.44 7.13
N VAL A 176 -13.88 -2.18 6.75
CA VAL A 176 -14.67 -1.05 7.25
C VAL A 176 -15.39 -0.33 6.14
N LYS A 177 -16.55 0.23 6.45
CA LYS A 177 -17.34 1.08 5.56
C LYS A 177 -17.03 2.55 5.80
N THR A 178 -17.24 3.38 4.78
CA THR A 178 -17.16 4.85 4.92
C THR A 178 -18.05 5.32 6.06
N GLY A 179 -17.50 6.16 6.96
CA GLY A 179 -18.22 6.68 8.12
C GLY A 179 -18.40 5.72 9.29
N GLU A 180 -17.90 4.48 9.19
CA GLU A 180 -17.92 3.51 10.29
C GLU A 180 -16.95 3.91 11.40
N VAL A 181 -17.36 3.73 12.66
CA VAL A 181 -16.51 4.02 13.82
C VAL A 181 -15.39 3.00 13.91
N ILE A 182 -14.16 3.49 13.93
CA ILE A 182 -12.94 2.66 13.95
C ILE A 182 -12.11 2.86 15.22
N ALA A 183 -12.33 3.98 15.93
CA ALA A 183 -11.62 4.32 17.15
C ALA A 183 -12.39 5.36 17.95
N MET A 184 -11.95 5.64 19.17
CA MET A 184 -12.49 6.68 20.04
C MET A 184 -11.37 7.66 20.39
N ALA A 185 -11.67 8.96 20.34
CA ALA A 185 -10.74 10.03 20.74
C ALA A 185 -10.63 10.12 22.28
N GLY A 186 -9.43 10.45 22.74
CA GLY A 186 -9.18 10.63 24.16
C GLY A 186 -7.75 11.05 24.42
N PRO A 187 -7.31 11.12 25.68
CA PRO A 187 -5.93 11.41 25.98
C PRO A 187 -5.04 10.35 25.30
N GLY A 188 -4.09 10.81 24.49
CA GLY A 188 -3.16 9.95 23.78
C GLY A 188 -2.15 9.28 24.72
N VAL A 189 -0.86 9.48 24.47
CA VAL A 189 0.24 8.90 25.28
C VAL A 189 0.33 9.55 26.67
N SER A 190 -0.12 10.80 26.84
CA SER A 190 -0.10 11.54 28.09
C SER A 190 -1.49 12.09 28.44
N GLU A 191 -1.92 11.87 29.68
CA GLU A 191 -3.20 12.41 30.20
C GLU A 191 -3.28 13.95 30.20
N SER A 192 -2.13 14.61 30.14
CA SER A 192 -2.03 16.08 30.09
C SER A 192 -2.08 16.64 28.65
N SER A 193 -2.08 15.79 27.64
CA SER A 193 -2.12 16.22 26.25
C SER A 193 -3.51 16.66 25.84
N ALA A 194 -3.59 17.71 25.01
CA ALA A 194 -4.85 18.07 24.36
C ALA A 194 -5.39 16.88 23.55
N ILE A 195 -6.70 16.65 23.69
CA ILE A 195 -7.36 15.56 22.94
C ILE A 195 -7.48 15.99 21.48
N GLN A 196 -6.76 15.33 20.60
CA GLN A 196 -6.76 15.63 19.18
C GLN A 196 -6.60 14.36 18.34
N LEU A 197 -7.17 14.38 17.17
CA LEU A 197 -6.90 13.39 16.13
C LEU A 197 -5.80 13.92 15.23
N HIS A 198 -4.72 13.15 15.06
CA HIS A 198 -3.73 13.36 14.01
C HIS A 198 -4.13 12.52 12.81
N PHE A 199 -4.52 13.16 11.71
CA PHE A 199 -5.05 12.52 10.52
C PHE A 199 -4.15 12.76 9.30
N GLU A 200 -3.66 11.68 8.70
CA GLU A 200 -2.89 11.74 7.46
C GLU A 200 -3.67 11.10 6.31
N LEU A 201 -3.51 11.65 5.12
CA LEU A 201 -4.03 11.11 3.88
C LEU A 201 -2.89 10.94 2.87
N TRP A 202 -2.79 9.75 2.31
CA TRP A 202 -1.75 9.39 1.35
C TRP A 202 -2.36 8.91 0.05
N LYS A 203 -1.73 9.21 -1.08
CA LYS A 203 -2.13 8.77 -2.41
C LYS A 203 -0.91 8.23 -3.16
N ASP A 204 -0.97 6.98 -3.58
CA ASP A 204 0.11 6.30 -4.33
C ASP A 204 1.49 6.47 -3.66
N GLY A 205 1.54 6.34 -2.31
CA GLY A 205 2.76 6.45 -1.51
C GLY A 205 3.22 7.88 -1.20
N HIS A 206 2.47 8.91 -1.59
CA HIS A 206 2.78 10.31 -1.30
C HIS A 206 1.76 10.93 -0.35
N PRO A 207 2.21 11.71 0.66
CA PRO A 207 1.29 12.42 1.54
C PRO A 207 0.60 13.56 0.78
N ILE A 208 -0.68 13.70 0.98
CA ILE A 208 -1.50 14.76 0.38
C ILE A 208 -2.24 15.52 1.46
N ASP A 209 -2.50 16.80 1.21
CA ASP A 209 -3.21 17.68 2.13
C ASP A 209 -4.68 17.26 2.29
N PRO A 210 -5.09 16.75 3.47
CA PRO A 210 -6.45 16.27 3.68
C PRO A 210 -7.51 17.38 3.55
N SER A 211 -7.18 18.64 3.83
CA SER A 211 -8.14 19.77 3.78
C SER A 211 -8.68 20.02 2.38
N LYS A 212 -7.99 19.54 1.34
CA LYS A 212 -8.45 19.63 -0.05
C LYS A 212 -9.57 18.65 -0.40
N PHE A 213 -9.77 17.63 0.44
CA PHE A 213 -10.70 16.52 0.19
C PHE A 213 -11.78 16.39 1.28
N ILE A 214 -11.52 16.94 2.47
CA ILE A 214 -12.38 16.77 3.65
C ILE A 214 -12.59 18.12 4.31
N VAL A 215 -13.83 18.38 4.72
CA VAL A 215 -14.20 19.53 5.57
C VAL A 215 -14.32 19.02 7.01
N PHE A 216 -13.52 19.55 7.93
CA PHE A 216 -13.47 19.13 9.34
C PHE A 216 -14.33 19.98 10.26
N GLU A 217 -14.82 21.13 9.78
CA GLU A 217 -15.66 22.06 10.53
C GLU A 217 -17.15 21.76 10.37
#